data_68f6ee67d9f8f86b0464aa537f4a66fc
#
_entry.id   68f6ee67d9f8f86b0464aa537f4a66fc
#
_cell.length_a   1.000
_cell.length_b   1.000
_cell.length_c   1.000
_cell.angle_alpha   90.00
_cell.angle_beta   90.00
_cell.angle_gamma   90.00
#
_symmetry.space_group_name_H-M   'P 1'
#
loop_
_entity.id
_entity.type
_entity.pdbx_description
1 polymer ?
#
loop_
_entity_poly.entity_id
_entity_poly.type
_entity_poly.pdbx_seq_one_letter_code
_entity_poly.pdbx_strand_id
1 'polypeptide(L)'
;MKRTIYYMILCLLMSLGEIMAQGISGKVMDGKEQPIDGVAVILQTLDSVYVDAVVTDTLGDFRLNHPLDQSYRLIFQHILYNTIGKKITTANVGTVVLEEKDYQLAEITVKGERPQVKLEGG
;
A
#
# COMPACT_ATOMS: atom_id res chain seq x y z
N MET A 1 -40.21 -0.38 -29.30
CA MET A 1 -38.86 -0.32 -29.93
C MET A 1 -37.96 0.69 -29.28
N LYS A 2 -38.45 1.91 -29.05
CA LYS A 2 -37.57 2.90 -28.39
C LYS A 2 -37.14 2.47 -27.00
N ARG A 3 -37.98 1.78 -26.27
CA ARG A 3 -37.65 1.33 -24.91
C ARG A 3 -36.51 0.32 -24.93
N THR A 4 -36.50 -0.57 -25.90
CA THR A 4 -35.42 -1.56 -26.02
C THR A 4 -34.06 -0.91 -26.20
N ILE A 5 -34.05 0.16 -26.98
CA ILE A 5 -32.80 0.91 -27.22
C ILE A 5 -32.30 1.58 -25.93
N TYR A 6 -33.20 2.12 -25.13
CA TYR A 6 -32.81 2.73 -23.86
C TYR A 6 -32.22 1.72 -22.90
N TYR A 7 -32.81 0.53 -22.81
CA TYR A 7 -32.27 -0.51 -21.94
C TYR A 7 -30.92 -0.98 -22.41
N MET A 8 -30.71 -1.09 -23.69
CA MET A 8 -29.42 -1.47 -24.24
C MET A 8 -28.35 -0.44 -23.93
N ILE A 9 -28.68 0.83 -24.06
CA ILE A 9 -27.75 1.92 -23.76
C ILE A 9 -27.42 1.92 -22.29
N LEU A 10 -28.40 1.73 -21.43
CA LEU A 10 -28.21 1.69 -19.99
C LEU A 10 -27.27 0.55 -19.59
N CYS A 11 -27.49 -0.64 -20.15
CA CYS A 11 -26.63 -1.79 -19.89
C CYS A 11 -25.19 -1.51 -20.34
N LEU A 12 -25.02 -0.86 -21.46
CA LEU A 12 -23.71 -0.53 -21.97
C LEU A 12 -22.99 0.44 -21.05
N LEU A 13 -23.69 1.42 -20.53
CA LEU A 13 -23.12 2.38 -19.59
C LEU A 13 -22.67 1.72 -18.30
N MET A 14 -23.45 0.75 -17.81
CA MET A 14 -23.09 0.03 -16.60
C MET A 14 -21.84 -0.83 -16.82
N SER A 15 -21.70 -1.42 -17.99
CA SER A 15 -20.51 -2.20 -18.32
C SER A 15 -19.26 -1.33 -18.32
N LEU A 16 -19.36 -0.12 -18.83
CA LEU A 16 -18.24 0.81 -18.81
C LEU A 16 -17.82 1.15 -17.39
N GLY A 17 -18.78 1.27 -16.48
CA GLY A 17 -18.46 1.52 -15.08
C GLY A 17 -17.62 0.42 -14.45
N GLU A 18 -17.85 -0.82 -14.83
CA GLU A 18 -17.06 -1.93 -14.31
C GLU A 18 -15.62 -1.88 -14.79
N ILE A 19 -15.39 -1.45 -16.01
CA ILE A 19 -14.04 -1.33 -16.54
C ILE A 19 -13.22 -0.33 -15.73
N MET A 20 -13.85 0.71 -15.22
CA MET A 20 -13.17 1.72 -14.43
C MET A 20 -12.78 1.25 -13.03
N ALA A 21 -13.27 0.10 -12.62
CA ALA A 21 -13.02 -0.42 -11.27
C ALA A 21 -11.75 -1.24 -11.17
N GLN A 22 -10.98 -1.38 -12.24
CA GLN A 22 -9.75 -2.14 -12.20
C GLN A 22 -8.67 -1.38 -11.43
N GLY A 23 -7.88 -2.12 -10.67
CA GLY A 23 -6.81 -1.56 -9.89
C GLY A 23 -6.78 -2.16 -8.50
N ILE A 24 -5.69 -1.89 -7.80
CA ILE A 24 -5.48 -2.41 -6.44
C ILE A 24 -5.61 -1.24 -5.49
N SER A 25 -6.44 -1.38 -4.46
CA SER A 25 -6.69 -0.28 -3.54
C SER A 25 -6.82 -0.79 -2.12
N GLY A 26 -6.60 0.11 -1.17
CA GLY A 26 -6.72 -0.20 0.25
C GLY A 26 -6.48 1.03 1.09
N LYS A 27 -6.37 0.80 2.39
CA LYS A 27 -6.18 1.86 3.37
C LYS A 27 -5.15 1.42 4.40
N VAL A 28 -4.32 2.36 4.85
CA VAL A 28 -3.29 2.08 5.84
C VAL A 28 -3.58 2.89 7.10
N MET A 29 -3.56 2.21 8.24
CA MET A 29 -3.83 2.82 9.54
C MET A 29 -2.78 2.36 10.55
N ASP A 30 -2.69 3.08 11.67
CA ASP A 30 -1.85 2.64 12.78
C ASP A 30 -2.69 1.80 13.75
N GLY A 31 -2.07 1.37 14.85
CA GLY A 31 -2.76 0.56 15.85
C GLY A 31 -3.85 1.28 16.61
N LYS A 32 -3.94 2.60 16.47
CA LYS A 32 -4.97 3.41 17.12
C LYS A 32 -6.06 3.81 16.13
N GLU A 33 -6.10 3.15 14.96
CA GLU A 33 -7.10 3.38 13.92
C GLU A 33 -7.01 4.78 13.33
N GLN A 34 -5.81 5.35 13.32
CA GLN A 34 -5.56 6.65 12.69
C GLN A 34 -4.95 6.41 11.30
N PRO A 35 -5.41 7.12 10.27
CA PRO A 35 -4.82 6.95 8.94
C PRO A 35 -3.37 7.41 8.91
N ILE A 36 -2.57 6.74 8.11
CA ILE A 36 -1.15 7.06 7.98
C ILE A 36 -0.89 7.62 6.59
N ASP A 37 -0.46 8.87 6.54
CA ASP A 37 -0.08 9.56 5.33
C ASP A 37 1.38 9.23 5.00
N GLY A 38 1.70 9.19 3.73
CA GLY A 38 3.10 9.07 3.31
C GLY A 38 3.69 7.68 3.35
N VAL A 39 2.86 6.64 3.44
CA VAL A 39 3.34 5.25 3.39
C VAL A 39 3.62 4.88 1.95
N ALA A 40 4.82 4.40 1.68
CA ALA A 40 5.16 3.88 0.35
C ALA A 40 4.57 2.48 0.22
N VAL A 41 3.70 2.30 -0.77
CA VAL A 41 3.06 1.02 -1.06
C VAL A 41 3.67 0.51 -2.35
N ILE A 42 4.47 -0.54 -2.26
CA ILE A 42 5.24 -1.06 -3.37
C ILE A 42 4.62 -2.37 -3.83
N LEU A 43 4.27 -2.43 -5.11
CA LEU A 43 3.73 -3.64 -5.71
C LEU A 43 4.85 -4.41 -6.36
N GLN A 44 4.98 -5.68 -5.98
CA GLN A 44 5.99 -6.55 -6.59
C GLN A 44 5.41 -7.93 -6.81
N THR A 45 6.05 -8.69 -7.69
CA THR A 45 5.69 -10.09 -7.91
C THR A 45 6.10 -10.90 -6.69
N LEU A 46 5.65 -12.15 -6.62
CA LEU A 46 6.05 -13.02 -5.52
C LEU A 46 7.54 -13.32 -5.55
N ASP A 47 8.18 -13.12 -6.72
CA ASP A 47 9.64 -13.27 -6.85
C ASP A 47 10.39 -11.98 -6.52
N SER A 48 9.70 -11.02 -5.94
CA SER A 48 10.28 -9.73 -5.50
C SER A 48 10.73 -8.83 -6.65
N VAL A 49 10.07 -8.95 -7.80
CA VAL A 49 10.33 -8.05 -8.92
C VAL A 49 9.41 -6.85 -8.81
N TYR A 50 9.98 -5.66 -8.82
CA TYR A 50 9.24 -4.40 -8.71
C TYR A 50 8.28 -4.25 -9.91
N VAL A 51 7.04 -3.83 -9.63
CA VAL A 51 6.04 -3.56 -10.64
C VAL A 51 5.63 -2.09 -10.63
N ASP A 52 5.24 -1.55 -9.47
CA ASP A 52 4.75 -0.19 -9.35
C ASP A 52 4.78 0.23 -7.89
N ALA A 53 4.58 1.52 -7.63
CA ALA A 53 4.53 2.02 -6.26
C ALA A 53 3.68 3.28 -6.20
N VAL A 54 3.04 3.49 -5.06
CA VAL A 54 2.29 4.71 -4.76
C VAL A 54 2.53 5.07 -3.30
N VAL A 55 2.06 6.26 -2.93
CA VAL A 55 2.17 6.76 -1.55
C VAL A 55 0.75 7.03 -1.05
N THR A 56 0.48 6.69 0.21
CA THR A 56 -0.85 6.93 0.78
C THR A 56 -1.10 8.43 0.95
N ASP A 57 -2.38 8.80 0.88
CA ASP A 57 -2.79 10.19 1.07
C ASP A 57 -3.12 10.46 2.54
N THR A 58 -3.67 11.65 2.83
CA THR A 58 -3.97 12.07 4.19
C THR A 58 -5.02 11.21 4.87
N LEU A 59 -5.81 10.48 4.11
CA LEU A 59 -6.81 9.55 4.63
C LEU A 59 -6.25 8.13 4.75
N GLY A 60 -4.99 7.94 4.42
CA GLY A 60 -4.35 6.63 4.45
C GLY A 60 -4.71 5.76 3.26
N ASP A 61 -5.41 6.30 2.29
CA ASP A 61 -5.84 5.53 1.12
C ASP A 61 -4.74 5.43 0.09
N PHE A 62 -4.69 4.30 -0.61
CA PHE A 62 -3.79 4.10 -1.73
C PHE A 62 -4.52 3.41 -2.87
N ARG A 63 -4.05 3.67 -4.09
CA ARG A 63 -4.58 3.03 -5.27
C ARG A 63 -3.49 2.86 -6.31
N LEU A 64 -3.32 1.63 -6.76
CA LEU A 64 -2.39 1.27 -7.81
C LEU A 64 -3.18 0.98 -9.07
N ASN A 65 -2.84 1.67 -10.17
CA ASN A 65 -3.51 1.46 -11.44
C ASN A 65 -2.85 0.30 -12.18
N HIS A 66 -2.99 -0.88 -11.62
CA HIS A 66 -2.41 -2.10 -12.17
C HIS A 66 -3.42 -3.23 -12.03
N PRO A 67 -3.72 -3.97 -13.10
CA PRO A 67 -4.66 -5.08 -12.99
C PRO A 67 -4.08 -6.20 -12.13
N LEU A 68 -4.96 -6.85 -11.38
CA LEU A 68 -4.57 -7.99 -10.55
C LEU A 68 -4.71 -9.26 -11.39
N ASP A 69 -3.72 -9.49 -12.24
CA ASP A 69 -3.72 -10.62 -13.18
C ASP A 69 -3.01 -11.85 -12.62
N GLN A 70 -2.43 -11.74 -11.44
CA GLN A 70 -1.77 -12.84 -10.74
C GLN A 70 -1.66 -12.46 -9.28
N SER A 71 -1.09 -13.34 -8.46
CA SER A 71 -0.81 -13.00 -7.07
C SER A 71 0.38 -12.06 -7.00
N TYR A 72 0.29 -11.05 -6.17
CA TYR A 72 1.35 -10.07 -5.96
C TYR A 72 1.63 -9.94 -4.47
N ARG A 73 2.69 -9.21 -4.17
CA ARG A 73 3.01 -8.82 -2.80
C ARG A 73 3.04 -7.30 -2.72
N LEU A 74 2.43 -6.76 -1.66
CA LEU A 74 2.53 -5.35 -1.35
C LEU A 74 3.48 -5.18 -0.18
N ILE A 75 4.40 -4.24 -0.33
CA ILE A 75 5.33 -3.87 0.74
C ILE A 75 4.95 -2.48 1.21
N PHE A 76 4.75 -2.34 2.51
CA PHE A 76 4.37 -1.07 3.13
C PHE A 76 5.56 -0.54 3.93
N GLN A 77 6.06 0.63 3.56
CA GLN A 77 7.26 1.23 4.17
C GLN A 77 6.98 2.65 4.63
N HIS A 78 7.38 2.94 5.85
CA HIS A 78 7.31 4.29 6.39
C HIS A 78 8.40 4.41 7.44
N ILE A 79 9.03 5.59 7.51
CA ILE A 79 10.17 5.79 8.39
C ILE A 79 9.83 5.56 9.87
N LEU A 80 8.58 5.83 10.26
CA LEU A 80 8.16 5.71 11.65
C LEU A 80 7.52 4.36 11.98
N TYR A 81 7.35 3.49 11.01
CA TYR A 81 6.62 2.23 11.21
C TYR A 81 7.44 1.06 10.69
N ASN A 82 7.17 -0.12 11.23
CA ASN A 82 7.81 -1.34 10.76
C ASN A 82 7.34 -1.67 9.35
N THR A 83 8.29 -2.11 8.51
CA THR A 83 7.98 -2.55 7.16
C THR A 83 7.28 -3.90 7.20
N ILE A 84 6.19 -4.03 6.47
CA ILE A 84 5.49 -5.30 6.35
C ILE A 84 5.26 -5.62 4.88
N GLY A 85 5.14 -6.92 4.60
CA GLY A 85 4.78 -7.41 3.28
C GLY A 85 3.49 -8.20 3.37
N LYS A 86 2.63 -8.05 2.38
CA LYS A 86 1.34 -8.73 2.36
C LYS A 86 1.10 -9.31 0.98
N LYS A 87 0.86 -10.62 0.91
CA LYS A 87 0.47 -11.26 -0.34
C LYS A 87 -0.99 -10.91 -0.61
N ILE A 88 -1.27 -10.49 -1.84
CA ILE A 88 -2.63 -10.12 -2.23
C ILE A 88 -3.10 -10.98 -3.39
N THR A 89 -4.38 -11.36 -3.32
CA THR A 89 -5.04 -12.12 -4.38
C THR A 89 -6.33 -11.44 -4.83
N THR A 90 -6.68 -10.33 -4.19
CA THR A 90 -7.87 -9.55 -4.55
C THR A 90 -7.49 -8.09 -4.71
N ALA A 91 -8.23 -7.38 -5.56
CA ALA A 91 -7.97 -5.97 -5.85
C ALA A 91 -8.25 -5.08 -4.65
N ASN A 92 -9.23 -5.44 -3.84
CA ASN A 92 -9.55 -4.68 -2.63
C ASN A 92 -8.76 -5.29 -1.48
N VAL A 93 -7.68 -4.61 -1.10
CA VAL A 93 -6.79 -5.08 -0.05
C VAL A 93 -7.40 -4.91 1.35
N GLY A 94 -8.29 -3.93 1.49
CA GLY A 94 -8.88 -3.62 2.78
C GLY A 94 -7.97 -2.73 3.61
N THR A 95 -8.10 -2.83 4.92
CA THR A 95 -7.32 -2.01 5.85
C THR A 95 -6.08 -2.77 6.29
N VAL A 96 -4.93 -2.09 6.20
CA VAL A 96 -3.64 -2.62 6.64
C VAL A 96 -3.20 -1.80 7.85
N VAL A 97 -2.80 -2.49 8.93
CA VAL A 97 -2.38 -1.83 10.16
C VAL A 97 -0.87 -1.95 10.29
N LEU A 98 -0.20 -0.80 10.47
CA LEU A 98 1.24 -0.75 10.68
C LEU A 98 1.54 -0.48 12.14
N GLU A 99 2.62 -1.08 12.64
CA GLU A 99 3.08 -0.87 14.00
C GLU A 99 4.27 0.06 14.03
N GLU A 100 4.30 0.95 15.01
CA GLU A 100 5.38 1.91 15.15
C GLU A 100 6.69 1.20 15.47
N LYS A 101 7.77 1.73 14.93
CA LYS A 101 9.10 1.26 15.28
C LYS A 101 9.43 1.68 16.70
N ASP A 102 10.20 0.84 17.37
CA ASP A 102 10.65 1.12 18.72
C ASP A 102 11.97 1.89 18.68
N TYR A 103 11.86 3.20 18.47
CA TYR A 103 13.04 4.05 18.37
C TYR A 103 13.77 4.19 19.68
N GLN A 104 13.09 3.97 20.80
CA GLN A 104 13.73 4.10 22.08
C GLN A 104 14.85 3.11 22.26
N LEU A 105 14.65 1.90 21.80
CA LEU A 105 15.70 0.88 21.84
C LEU A 105 16.89 1.28 20.98
N ALA A 106 16.62 1.84 19.82
CA ALA A 106 17.68 2.26 18.92
C ALA A 106 18.52 3.37 19.54
N GLU A 107 17.89 4.29 20.22
CA GLU A 107 18.61 5.38 20.85
C GLU A 107 19.48 4.92 22.01
N ILE A 108 19.02 3.94 22.75
CA ILE A 108 19.77 3.43 23.89
C ILE A 108 21.02 2.71 23.44
N THR A 109 20.94 2.00 22.36
CA THR A 109 22.07 1.22 21.90
C THR A 109 23.16 2.05 21.26
N VAL A 110 22.84 3.23 20.95
CA VAL A 110 23.77 3.99 20.22
C VAL A 110 24.73 4.64 21.06
N LYS A 111 25.24 4.33 21.36
CA LYS A 111 26.03 5.18 21.90
C LYS A 111 27.20 4.91 21.59
N GLY A 112 27.11 4.63 21.36
CA GLY A 112 27.70 4.38 21.09
C GLY A 112 28.06 4.35 20.29
N GLU A 113 28.04 4.45 20.29
CA GLU A 113 28.26 4.33 19.60
C GLU A 113 28.63 4.54 18.92
N ARG A 114 29.07 4.83 19.00
CA ARG A 114 29.24 5.03 18.27
C ARG A 114 29.71 4.98 17.72
N PRO A 115 30.11 5.19 17.85
CA PRO A 115 30.36 5.10 17.24
C PRO A 115 30.69 4.91 16.66
N GLN A 116 30.96 5.20 16.73
CA GLN A 116 31.02 4.98 16.14
C GLN A 116 31.39 4.88 15.49
N VAL A 117 31.76 5.18 15.76
CA VAL A 117 31.90 5.11 15.23
C VAL A 117 32.50 4.95 15.08
N LYS A 118 32.90 5.11 15.14
CA LYS A 118 33.22 4.88 15.04
C LYS A 118 33.75 4.74 14.72
N LEU A 119 34.24 5.10 15.06
CA LEU A 119 34.53 4.95 14.79
C LEU A 119 35.23 4.87 14.77
N GLU A 120 35.45 5.16 14.86
CA GLU A 120 35.73 5.08 14.78
C GLU A 120 36.17 5.24 14.91
N GLY A 121 36.60 5.56 15.10
CA GLY A 121 36.80 5.75 15.28
C GLY A 121 36.87 6.22 15.52
N GLY A 122 36.63 6.47 15.68
CA GLY A 122 36.57 6.83 15.80
C GLY A 122 36.29 6.87 16.01
#